data_ddd47f6c00c2c952b1dfd9bd8a3994f5
#
_entry.id   ddd47f6c00c2c952b1dfd9bd8a3994f5
#
_cell.length_a   1.000
_cell.length_b   1.000
_cell.length_c   1.000
_cell.angle_alpha   90.00
_cell.angle_beta   90.00
_cell.angle_gamma   90.00
#
_symmetry.space_group_name_H-M   'P 1'
#
loop_
_entity.id
_entity.type
_entity.pdbx_description
1 polymer ?
#
loop_
_entity_poly.entity_id
_entity_poly.type
_entity_poly.pdbx_seq_one_letter_code
_entity_poly.pdbx_strand_id
1 'polypeptide(L)'
;VPKMSPTLLSKRLKELEWHGILKRVVSSSGTRKTEYVLTQAGNELFDVINAVGTWGKRWIDMRHHLDSAEENLLIWDIRRNLRIESFPMHEAVLQIYIKDVPKKTSNWWFVFDGKQRPDVGYLDPSLDVDLYIETTLSSLTKIWLGESTPSIEQETGFFELDGSQKLVETFESWFGS
;
A
#
# COMPACT_ATOMS: atom_id res chain seq x y z
N VAL A 1 6.02 5.74 8.70
CA VAL A 1 5.74 7.08 8.13
C VAL A 1 7.07 7.67 7.68
N PRO A 2 7.37 7.66 6.36
CA PRO A 2 8.72 7.86 5.82
C PRO A 2 9.35 9.24 6.11
N LYS A 3 8.55 10.25 6.39
CA LYS A 3 9.03 11.63 6.64
C LYS A 3 8.95 12.06 8.11
N MET A 4 8.58 11.17 9.02
CA MET A 4 8.44 11.49 10.42
C MET A 4 9.69 11.07 11.20
N SER A 5 10.33 12.00 11.92
CA SER A 5 11.43 11.63 12.80
C SER A 5 10.94 10.71 13.93
N PRO A 6 11.81 9.81 14.46
CA PRO A 6 11.44 8.95 15.59
C PRO A 6 10.91 9.73 16.80
N THR A 7 11.46 10.91 17.05
CA THR A 7 11.02 11.81 18.13
C THR A 7 9.60 12.33 17.90
N LEU A 8 9.28 12.76 16.67
CA LEU A 8 7.95 13.23 16.32
C LEU A 8 6.94 12.09 16.36
N LEU A 9 7.29 10.92 15.84
CA LEU A 9 6.45 9.72 15.91
C LEU A 9 6.12 9.37 17.36
N SER A 10 7.14 9.33 18.24
CA SER A 10 6.95 9.06 19.66
C SER A 10 6.04 10.09 20.34
N LYS A 11 6.16 11.36 19.97
CA LYS A 11 5.28 12.43 20.47
C LYS A 11 3.84 12.19 20.05
N ARG A 12 3.60 11.92 18.76
CA ARG A 12 2.24 11.67 18.23
C ARG A 12 1.58 10.44 18.82
N LEU A 13 2.34 9.35 19.01
CA LEU A 13 1.82 8.15 19.67
C LEU A 13 1.39 8.42 21.10
N LYS A 14 2.16 9.21 21.89
CA LYS A 14 1.80 9.62 23.24
C LYS A 14 0.56 10.53 23.27
N GLU A 15 0.44 11.45 22.32
CA GLU A 15 -0.76 12.29 22.19
C GLU A 15 -2.02 11.44 21.94
N LEU A 16 -1.94 10.47 21.01
CA LEU A 16 -3.05 9.55 20.70
C LEU A 16 -3.37 8.64 21.92
N GLU A 17 -2.36 8.20 22.68
CA GLU A 17 -2.55 7.45 23.91
C GLU A 17 -3.26 8.31 24.98
N TRP A 18 -2.83 9.56 25.15
CA TRP A 18 -3.46 10.51 26.08
C TRP A 18 -4.95 10.77 25.75
N HIS A 19 -5.27 10.86 24.47
CA HIS A 19 -6.66 11.03 24.00
C HIS A 19 -7.46 9.72 23.97
N GLY A 20 -6.90 8.61 24.41
CA GLY A 20 -7.60 7.33 24.47
C GLY A 20 -7.87 6.67 23.12
N ILE A 21 -7.20 7.10 22.06
CA ILE A 21 -7.29 6.49 20.72
C ILE A 21 -6.43 5.22 20.64
N LEU A 22 -5.26 5.27 21.27
CA LEU A 22 -4.35 4.15 21.39
C LEU A 22 -4.22 3.72 22.86
N LYS A 23 -3.83 2.48 23.06
CA LYS A 23 -3.29 2.01 24.34
C LYS A 23 -1.97 1.29 24.11
N ARG A 24 -1.07 1.42 25.07
CA ARG A 24 0.21 0.76 25.07
C ARG A 24 0.09 -0.60 25.75
N VAL A 25 0.55 -1.65 25.07
CA VAL A 25 0.63 -3.01 25.63
C VAL A 25 2.07 -3.50 25.61
N VAL A 26 2.44 -4.25 26.65
CA VAL A 26 3.74 -4.92 26.70
C VAL A 26 3.52 -6.31 26.16
N SER A 27 4.26 -6.66 25.09
CA SER A 27 4.18 -8.01 24.51
C SER A 27 4.67 -9.04 25.52
N SER A 28 3.89 -10.08 25.70
CA SER A 28 4.20 -11.22 26.60
C SER A 28 5.24 -12.19 26.03
N SER A 29 5.74 -11.98 24.82
CA SER A 29 6.67 -12.88 24.11
C SER A 29 8.14 -12.64 24.43
N GLY A 30 8.52 -12.60 25.73
CA GLY A 30 9.92 -12.70 26.20
C GLY A 30 10.87 -11.53 25.89
N THR A 31 10.60 -10.70 24.92
CA THR A 31 11.25 -9.42 24.67
C THR A 31 10.34 -8.30 25.15
N ARG A 32 10.84 -7.38 25.99
CA ARG A 32 10.11 -6.19 26.48
C ARG A 32 9.76 -5.23 25.32
N LYS A 33 9.07 -5.75 24.29
CA LYS A 33 8.64 -4.95 23.16
C LYS A 33 7.31 -4.29 23.51
N THR A 34 7.29 -2.98 23.44
CA THR A 34 6.07 -2.19 23.65
C THR A 34 5.37 -2.01 22.32
N GLU A 35 4.10 -2.32 22.27
CA GLU A 35 3.24 -2.17 21.09
C GLU A 35 2.10 -1.21 21.40
N TYR A 36 1.67 -0.46 20.36
CA TYR A 36 0.49 0.38 20.44
C TYR A 36 -0.66 -0.31 19.69
N VAL A 37 -1.79 -0.44 20.36
CA VAL A 37 -3.01 -1.00 19.77
C VAL A 37 -4.15 0.00 19.86
N LEU A 38 -5.08 -0.05 18.91
CA LEU A 38 -6.27 0.80 18.93
C LEU A 38 -7.15 0.44 20.16
N THR A 39 -7.75 1.44 20.76
CA THR A 39 -8.87 1.28 21.69
C THR A 39 -10.17 1.10 20.93
N GLN A 40 -11.30 0.93 21.62
CA GLN A 40 -12.61 0.96 20.96
C GLN A 40 -12.84 2.30 20.24
N ALA A 41 -12.55 3.43 20.90
CA ALA A 41 -12.64 4.76 20.29
C ALA A 41 -11.70 4.91 19.08
N GLY A 42 -10.49 4.29 19.13
CA GLY A 42 -9.58 4.26 17.99
C GLY A 42 -10.12 3.47 16.80
N ASN A 43 -10.78 2.34 17.05
CA ASN A 43 -11.42 1.56 15.99
C ASN A 43 -12.60 2.32 15.34
N GLU A 44 -13.44 2.95 16.16
CA GLU A 44 -14.54 3.77 15.64
C GLU A 44 -14.02 4.99 14.83
N LEU A 45 -12.93 5.61 15.27
CA LEU A 45 -12.27 6.68 14.50
C LEU A 45 -11.69 6.17 13.19
N PHE A 46 -11.21 4.94 13.14
CA PHE A 46 -10.71 4.32 11.91
C PHE A 46 -11.79 4.26 10.82
N ASP A 47 -13.03 3.93 11.19
CA ASP A 47 -14.17 3.90 10.26
C ASP A 47 -14.48 5.31 9.71
N VAL A 48 -14.40 6.34 10.55
CA VAL A 48 -14.56 7.74 10.12
C VAL A 48 -13.47 8.14 9.12
N ILE A 49 -12.21 7.79 9.41
CA ILE A 49 -11.07 8.07 8.50
C ILE A 49 -11.26 7.35 7.16
N ASN A 50 -11.73 6.12 7.17
CA ASN A 50 -12.02 5.37 5.94
C ASN A 50 -13.16 6.01 5.14
N ALA A 51 -14.22 6.48 5.82
CA ALA A 51 -15.31 7.19 5.17
C ALA A 51 -14.83 8.50 4.52
N VAL A 52 -13.97 9.26 5.21
CA VAL A 52 -13.32 10.48 4.65
C VAL A 52 -12.44 10.12 3.45
N GLY A 53 -11.67 9.03 3.52
CA GLY A 53 -10.86 8.53 2.40
C GLY A 53 -11.71 8.19 1.18
N THR A 54 -12.81 7.47 1.38
CA THR A 54 -13.78 7.12 0.32
C THR A 54 -14.42 8.36 -0.29
N TRP A 55 -14.80 9.34 0.55
CA TRP A 55 -15.31 10.62 0.08
C TRP A 55 -14.28 11.38 -0.74
N GLY A 56 -13.00 11.40 -0.27
CA GLY A 56 -11.89 12.05 -0.97
C GLY A 56 -11.66 11.46 -2.36
N LYS A 57 -11.65 10.13 -2.49
CA LYS A 57 -11.54 9.44 -3.79
C LYS A 57 -12.66 9.83 -4.76
N ARG A 58 -13.87 10.05 -4.25
CA ARG A 58 -15.05 10.36 -5.07
C ARG A 58 -15.11 11.81 -5.53
N TRP A 59 -14.65 12.73 -4.70
CA TRP A 59 -14.92 14.17 -4.86
C TRP A 59 -13.68 15.04 -5.06
N ILE A 60 -12.50 14.55 -4.66
CA ILE A 60 -11.25 15.26 -4.88
C ILE A 60 -10.68 14.81 -6.21
N ASP A 61 -10.60 15.74 -7.17
CA ASP A 61 -9.95 15.49 -8.45
C ASP A 61 -8.43 15.29 -8.22
N MET A 62 -8.01 14.04 -8.19
CA MET A 62 -6.61 13.66 -7.98
C MET A 62 -5.73 14.07 -9.16
N ARG A 63 -6.30 14.46 -10.33
CA ARG A 63 -5.52 14.88 -11.50
C ARG A 63 -4.64 16.09 -11.21
N HIS A 64 -5.07 17.00 -10.34
CA HIS A 64 -4.27 18.13 -9.86
C HIS A 64 -3.20 17.74 -8.83
N HIS A 65 -3.22 16.53 -8.32
CA HIS A 65 -2.26 16.00 -7.35
C HIS A 65 -1.32 14.94 -7.95
N LEU A 66 -1.56 14.49 -9.20
CA LEU A 66 -0.69 13.52 -9.88
C LEU A 66 0.74 14.05 -10.07
N ASP A 67 0.89 15.36 -10.26
CA ASP A 67 2.22 16.01 -10.36
C ASP A 67 2.95 16.11 -8.99
N SER A 68 2.26 15.84 -7.90
CA SER A 68 2.77 15.89 -6.53
C SER A 68 2.41 14.66 -5.68
N ALA A 69 1.78 13.65 -6.29
CA ALA A 69 1.45 12.42 -5.60
C ALA A 69 2.76 11.72 -5.22
N GLU A 70 3.03 11.68 -3.95
CA GLU A 70 4.15 10.92 -3.44
C GLU A 70 3.85 9.44 -3.72
N GLU A 71 4.72 8.76 -4.45
CA GLU A 71 4.65 7.33 -4.76
C GLU A 71 4.34 6.48 -3.53
N ASN A 72 4.80 6.93 -2.37
CA ASN A 72 4.51 6.32 -1.08
C ASN A 72 3.00 6.28 -0.77
N LEU A 73 2.26 7.37 -1.05
CA LEU A 73 0.82 7.43 -0.77
C LEU A 73 0.06 6.44 -1.64
N LEU A 74 0.40 6.37 -2.93
CA LEU A 74 -0.19 5.42 -3.86
C LEU A 74 0.07 3.98 -3.42
N ILE A 75 1.30 3.62 -3.10
CA ILE A 75 1.68 2.27 -2.66
C ILE A 75 0.92 1.87 -1.37
N TRP A 76 0.80 2.77 -0.41
CA TRP A 76 0.03 2.49 0.81
C TRP A 76 -1.47 2.41 0.56
N ASP A 77 -2.00 3.17 -0.40
CA ASP A 77 -3.41 3.06 -0.79
C ASP A 77 -3.67 1.73 -1.52
N ILE A 78 -2.78 1.32 -2.42
CA ILE A 78 -2.80 0.00 -3.06
C ILE A 78 -2.83 -1.09 -1.97
N ARG A 79 -1.87 -1.11 -1.05
CA ARG A 79 -1.83 -2.10 0.03
C ARG A 79 -3.14 -2.19 0.81
N ARG A 80 -3.73 -1.03 1.11
CA ARG A 80 -4.95 -0.94 1.93
C ARG A 80 -6.19 -1.45 1.22
N ASN A 81 -6.27 -1.23 -0.08
CA ASN A 81 -7.50 -1.42 -0.84
C ASN A 81 -7.40 -2.53 -1.90
N LEU A 82 -6.28 -3.29 -1.97
CA LEU A 82 -6.23 -4.51 -2.78
C LEU A 82 -7.41 -5.44 -2.45
N ARG A 83 -8.01 -6.01 -3.48
CA ARG A 83 -9.11 -7.00 -3.35
C ARG A 83 -8.53 -8.36 -3.03
N ILE A 84 -8.18 -8.56 -1.75
CA ILE A 84 -7.51 -9.79 -1.28
C ILE A 84 -8.36 -11.03 -1.53
N GLU A 85 -9.68 -10.91 -1.47
CA GLU A 85 -10.62 -12.01 -1.73
C GLU A 85 -10.53 -12.54 -3.17
N SER A 86 -10.10 -11.70 -4.10
CA SER A 86 -9.89 -12.04 -5.51
C SER A 86 -8.44 -12.39 -5.84
N PHE A 87 -7.53 -12.27 -4.86
CA PHE A 87 -6.12 -12.60 -5.08
C PHE A 87 -5.94 -14.12 -5.27
N PRO A 88 -5.30 -14.57 -6.37
CA PRO A 88 -5.41 -15.97 -6.78
C PRO A 88 -4.47 -16.92 -6.04
N MET A 89 -3.56 -16.42 -5.21
CA MET A 89 -2.54 -17.21 -4.52
C MET A 89 -2.60 -16.98 -3.01
N HIS A 90 -2.22 -18.01 -2.24
CA HIS A 90 -2.15 -17.89 -0.78
C HIS A 90 -0.89 -17.14 -0.34
N GLU A 91 0.24 -17.45 -0.96
CA GLU A 91 1.54 -16.80 -0.74
C GLU A 91 2.07 -16.31 -2.09
N ALA A 92 2.61 -15.11 -2.12
CA ALA A 92 3.25 -14.55 -3.31
C ALA A 92 4.11 -13.35 -2.95
N VAL A 93 5.09 -13.07 -3.80
CA VAL A 93 5.92 -11.87 -3.74
C VAL A 93 5.75 -11.09 -5.04
N LEU A 94 5.31 -9.84 -4.94
CA LEU A 94 5.21 -8.94 -6.07
C LEU A 94 6.26 -7.85 -5.93
N GLN A 95 6.92 -7.50 -7.04
CA GLN A 95 7.77 -6.33 -7.13
C GLN A 95 7.15 -5.29 -8.05
N ILE A 96 7.02 -4.06 -7.58
CA ILE A 96 6.62 -2.91 -8.39
C ILE A 96 7.85 -2.02 -8.58
N TYR A 97 8.27 -1.84 -9.83
CA TYR A 97 9.32 -0.90 -10.21
C TYR A 97 8.71 0.30 -10.92
N ILE A 98 8.84 1.48 -10.32
CA ILE A 98 8.35 2.76 -10.85
C ILE A 98 9.53 3.50 -11.48
N LYS A 99 9.54 3.66 -12.80
CA LYS A 99 10.68 4.14 -13.60
C LYS A 99 11.02 5.62 -13.36
N ASP A 100 10.00 6.45 -13.13
CA ASP A 100 10.05 7.92 -13.16
C ASP A 100 10.08 8.58 -11.78
N VAL A 101 10.40 7.81 -10.74
CA VAL A 101 10.54 8.29 -9.36
C VAL A 101 11.98 8.16 -8.86
N PRO A 102 12.36 8.84 -7.76
CA PRO A 102 13.70 8.73 -7.21
C PRO A 102 14.10 7.29 -6.89
N LYS A 103 15.32 6.89 -7.24
CA LYS A 103 15.84 5.52 -7.09
C LYS A 103 15.59 4.90 -5.72
N LYS A 104 15.54 5.70 -4.66
CA LYS A 104 15.28 5.24 -3.28
C LYS A 104 13.86 4.69 -3.10
N THR A 105 12.91 5.17 -3.89
CA THR A 105 11.48 4.86 -3.79
C THR A 105 10.93 4.25 -5.08
N SER A 106 11.83 3.78 -5.97
CA SER A 106 11.44 3.19 -7.25
C SER A 106 11.04 1.72 -7.14
N ASN A 107 11.52 1.01 -6.14
CA ASN A 107 11.23 -0.43 -5.96
C ASN A 107 10.41 -0.67 -4.71
N TRP A 108 9.34 -1.45 -4.86
CA TRP A 108 8.44 -1.84 -3.79
C TRP A 108 8.13 -3.32 -3.86
N TRP A 109 8.17 -4.00 -2.72
CA TRP A 109 7.82 -5.41 -2.59
C TRP A 109 6.56 -5.56 -1.77
N PHE A 110 5.63 -6.36 -2.26
CA PHE A 110 4.42 -6.79 -1.58
C PHE A 110 4.56 -8.27 -1.28
N VAL A 111 4.65 -8.62 -0.01
CA VAL A 111 4.80 -10.00 0.43
C VAL A 111 3.48 -10.49 1.03
N PHE A 112 2.86 -11.44 0.35
CA PHE A 112 1.63 -12.09 0.78
C PHE A 112 1.98 -13.35 1.55
N ASP A 113 1.50 -13.49 2.78
CA ASP A 113 1.68 -14.67 3.66
C ASP A 113 0.40 -15.47 3.85
N GLY A 114 -0.64 -15.15 3.08
CA GLY A 114 -1.94 -15.82 3.08
C GLY A 114 -2.83 -15.54 4.28
N LYS A 115 -2.41 -14.74 5.24
CA LYS A 115 -3.16 -14.51 6.48
C LYS A 115 -3.90 -13.18 6.50
N GLN A 116 -3.30 -12.17 5.91
CA GLN A 116 -3.81 -10.79 5.93
C GLN A 116 -3.39 -10.03 4.66
N ARG A 117 -3.53 -8.70 4.72
CA ARG A 117 -2.99 -7.82 3.69
C ARG A 117 -1.48 -7.96 3.60
N PRO A 118 -0.89 -7.79 2.39
CA PRO A 118 0.53 -7.98 2.20
C PRO A 118 1.36 -7.03 3.06
N ASP A 119 2.52 -7.50 3.49
CA ASP A 119 3.56 -6.63 3.98
C ASP A 119 4.18 -5.88 2.81
N VAL A 120 4.46 -4.58 3.01
CA VAL A 120 4.97 -3.70 1.96
C VAL A 120 6.23 -2.97 2.42
N GLY A 121 7.26 -3.01 1.59
CA GLY A 121 8.52 -2.35 1.86
C GLY A 121 9.29 -2.00 0.58
N TYR A 122 10.30 -1.16 0.74
CA TYR A 122 11.23 -0.77 -0.33
C TYR A 122 12.59 -1.47 -0.22
N LEU A 123 12.76 -2.36 0.76
CA LEU A 123 13.93 -3.21 0.90
C LEU A 123 13.61 -4.58 0.30
N ASP A 124 14.56 -5.08 -0.50
CA ASP A 124 14.46 -6.41 -1.08
C ASP A 124 14.34 -7.45 0.05
N PRO A 125 13.25 -8.24 0.08
CA PRO A 125 13.05 -9.27 1.10
C PRO A 125 13.94 -10.50 0.88
N SER A 126 14.70 -10.55 -0.21
CA SER A 126 15.50 -11.72 -0.63
C SER A 126 14.65 -12.99 -0.82
N LEU A 127 13.46 -12.83 -1.37
CA LEU A 127 12.53 -13.89 -1.76
C LEU A 127 12.37 -13.92 -3.27
N ASP A 128 12.02 -15.09 -3.82
CA ASP A 128 11.71 -15.22 -5.24
C ASP A 128 10.47 -14.40 -5.57
N VAL A 129 10.52 -13.63 -6.65
CA VAL A 129 9.42 -12.75 -7.07
C VAL A 129 8.51 -13.49 -8.03
N ASP A 130 7.22 -13.58 -7.69
CA ASP A 130 6.21 -14.25 -8.50
C ASP A 130 5.62 -13.35 -9.60
N LEU A 131 5.61 -12.02 -9.39
CA LEU A 131 5.14 -11.05 -10.38
C LEU A 131 5.97 -9.77 -10.33
N TYR A 132 6.52 -9.39 -11.45
CA TYR A 132 7.16 -8.10 -11.69
C TYR A 132 6.17 -7.15 -12.37
N ILE A 133 6.08 -5.93 -11.85
CA ILE A 133 5.30 -4.83 -12.41
C ILE A 133 6.25 -3.69 -12.69
N GLU A 134 6.53 -3.42 -13.95
CA GLU A 134 7.34 -2.28 -14.36
C GLU A 134 6.44 -1.19 -14.92
N THR A 135 6.52 0.04 -14.38
CA THR A 135 5.55 1.08 -14.71
C THR A 135 6.09 2.49 -14.48
N THR A 136 5.33 3.50 -14.91
CA THR A 136 5.47 4.89 -14.47
C THR A 136 4.48 5.18 -13.33
N LEU A 137 4.75 6.21 -12.53
CA LEU A 137 3.84 6.62 -11.46
C LEU A 137 2.46 6.99 -12.01
N SER A 138 2.43 7.70 -13.14
CA SER A 138 1.19 8.09 -13.81
C SER A 138 0.37 6.89 -14.26
N SER A 139 0.98 5.92 -14.96
CA SER A 139 0.28 4.72 -15.44
C SER A 139 -0.24 3.87 -14.29
N LEU A 140 0.57 3.65 -13.25
CA LEU A 140 0.14 2.92 -12.06
C LEU A 140 -1.06 3.59 -11.39
N THR A 141 -1.03 4.93 -11.29
CA THR A 141 -2.12 5.70 -10.69
C THR A 141 -3.40 5.58 -11.51
N LYS A 142 -3.32 5.72 -12.84
CA LYS A 142 -4.51 5.61 -13.72
C LYS A 142 -5.15 4.24 -13.65
N ILE A 143 -4.32 3.17 -13.68
CA ILE A 143 -4.83 1.79 -13.55
C ILE A 143 -5.49 1.61 -12.19
N TRP A 144 -4.84 2.08 -11.11
CA TRP A 144 -5.37 1.97 -9.76
C TRP A 144 -6.70 2.69 -9.57
N LEU A 145 -6.87 3.88 -10.16
CA LEU A 145 -8.10 4.67 -10.09
C LEU A 145 -9.18 4.20 -11.09
N GLY A 146 -8.88 3.23 -11.96
CA GLY A 146 -9.80 2.78 -13.01
C GLY A 146 -9.96 3.79 -14.16
N GLU A 147 -9.02 4.73 -14.32
CA GLU A 147 -8.99 5.70 -15.42
C GLU A 147 -8.36 5.13 -16.69
N SER A 148 -7.60 4.05 -16.56
CA SER A 148 -7.00 3.27 -17.64
C SER A 148 -6.99 1.79 -17.29
N THR A 149 -6.71 0.94 -18.27
CA THR A 149 -6.55 -0.50 -18.04
C THR A 149 -5.10 -0.92 -18.23
N PRO A 150 -4.66 -2.05 -17.62
CA PRO A 150 -3.34 -2.61 -17.87
C PRO A 150 -3.04 -2.77 -19.34
N SER A 151 -4.00 -3.26 -20.14
CA SER A 151 -3.83 -3.46 -21.58
C SER A 151 -3.53 -2.16 -22.32
N ILE A 152 -4.26 -1.08 -22.04
CA ILE A 152 -4.03 0.24 -22.65
C ILE A 152 -2.63 0.76 -22.28
N GLU A 153 -2.26 0.69 -21.01
CA GLU A 153 -0.95 1.17 -20.56
C GLU A 153 0.21 0.29 -21.07
N GLN A 154 -0.01 -0.99 -21.35
CA GLN A 154 0.95 -1.88 -22.02
C GLN A 154 1.18 -1.46 -23.47
N GLU A 155 0.13 -1.13 -24.21
CA GLU A 155 0.24 -0.64 -25.59
C GLU A 155 1.06 0.66 -25.69
N THR A 156 1.02 1.49 -24.65
CA THR A 156 1.83 2.72 -24.56
C THR A 156 3.29 2.46 -24.17
N GLY A 157 3.64 1.26 -23.70
CA GLY A 157 4.97 0.90 -23.21
C GLY A 157 5.28 1.45 -21.79
N PHE A 158 4.27 1.96 -21.09
CA PHE A 158 4.44 2.50 -19.75
C PHE A 158 4.06 1.54 -18.64
N PHE A 159 3.61 0.35 -18.97
CA PHE A 159 3.24 -0.69 -18.02
C PHE A 159 3.60 -2.06 -18.56
N GLU A 160 4.24 -2.89 -17.76
CA GLU A 160 4.62 -4.26 -18.10
C GLU A 160 4.36 -5.19 -16.92
N LEU A 161 3.89 -6.40 -17.21
CA LEU A 161 3.72 -7.49 -16.26
C LEU A 161 4.55 -8.68 -16.73
N ASP A 162 5.37 -9.24 -15.84
CA ASP A 162 6.13 -10.46 -16.09
C ASP A 162 6.12 -11.35 -14.84
N GLY A 163 5.88 -12.65 -15.02
CA GLY A 163 5.88 -13.62 -13.92
C GLY A 163 4.81 -14.68 -14.04
N SER A 164 4.24 -15.07 -12.91
CA SER A 164 3.24 -16.13 -12.82
C SER A 164 2.03 -15.84 -13.74
N GLN A 165 1.79 -16.75 -14.69
CA GLN A 165 0.67 -16.65 -15.62
C GLN A 165 -0.66 -16.41 -14.90
N LYS A 166 -0.87 -17.09 -13.77
CA LYS A 166 -2.08 -16.95 -12.97
C LYS A 166 -2.26 -15.53 -12.42
N LEU A 167 -1.17 -14.89 -11.96
CA LEU A 167 -1.21 -13.51 -11.47
C LEU A 167 -1.43 -12.51 -12.60
N VAL A 168 -0.81 -12.73 -13.75
CA VAL A 168 -0.95 -11.87 -14.93
C VAL A 168 -2.38 -11.93 -15.48
N GLU A 169 -2.93 -13.13 -15.72
CA GLU A 169 -4.28 -13.29 -16.27
C GLU A 169 -5.40 -12.77 -15.37
N THR A 170 -5.19 -12.78 -14.06
CA THR A 170 -6.19 -12.32 -13.10
C THR A 170 -5.93 -10.92 -12.55
N PHE A 171 -4.92 -10.21 -13.07
CA PHE A 171 -4.44 -8.94 -12.51
C PHE A 171 -5.57 -7.93 -12.25
N GLU A 172 -6.44 -7.68 -13.22
CA GLU A 172 -7.55 -6.73 -13.09
C GLU A 172 -8.60 -7.14 -12.05
N SER A 173 -8.67 -8.42 -11.69
CA SER A 173 -9.66 -8.91 -10.73
C SER A 173 -9.31 -8.52 -9.29
N TRP A 174 -8.03 -8.40 -8.97
CA TRP A 174 -7.54 -8.12 -7.62
C TRP A 174 -6.79 -6.78 -7.50
N PHE A 175 -6.32 -6.21 -8.61
CA PHE A 175 -5.64 -4.93 -8.64
C PHE A 175 -6.60 -3.83 -9.13
N GLY A 176 -6.94 -2.90 -8.27
CA GLY A 176 -7.86 -1.79 -8.53
C GLY A 176 -8.59 -1.37 -7.27
N SER A 177 -8.98 -0.12 -7.20
CA SER A 177 -9.69 0.47 -6.06
C SER A 177 -11.21 0.29 -6.14
#